data_523648671e822e89a565a99f6e0b8de6
#
_entry.id   523648671e822e89a565a99f6e0b8de6
#
_cell.length_a   1.000
_cell.length_b   1.000
_cell.length_c   1.000
_cell.angle_alpha   90.00
_cell.angle_beta   90.00
_cell.angle_gamma   90.00
#
_symmetry.space_group_name_H-M   'P 1'
#
loop_
_entity.id
_entity.type
_entity.pdbx_description
1 polymer ?
#
loop_
_entity_poly.entity_id
_entity_poly.type
_entity_poly.pdbx_seq_one_letter_code
_entity_poly.pdbx_strand_id
1 'polypeptide(L)'
;MNHCGTKTLETERLILRKFRLDDAGDMFRNWASNPNVTKFLIWQPYTNVDDVKAYIQSCIDCYEKADYYNWVIEYKENDQAIGNISVVELKEHTLCTVIGYCIGEGYWHKGITSEAFSKVIEFLFEEVGVNRIESTHDVNNPNSGRVMAKCGLKYEGTLRQSDWNNQGICDAAHYSILRHEFTGK
;
A
#
# COMPACT_ATOMS: atom_id res chain seq x y z
N MET A 1 -20.18 2.34 1.59
CA MET A 1 -19.28 1.76 0.56
C MET A 1 -19.85 0.44 0.04
N ASN A 2 -19.53 0.06 -1.21
CA ASN A 2 -19.92 -1.25 -1.77
C ASN A 2 -18.76 -2.22 -1.59
N HIS A 3 -18.64 -2.82 -0.40
CA HIS A 3 -17.52 -3.71 -0.11
C HIS A 3 -17.60 -4.98 -0.95
N CYS A 4 -16.49 -5.31 -1.63
CA CYS A 4 -16.40 -6.47 -2.53
C CYS A 4 -15.10 -7.28 -2.32
N GLY A 5 -14.36 -6.97 -1.25
CA GLY A 5 -13.11 -7.64 -0.89
C GLY A 5 -11.95 -7.38 -1.87
N THR A 6 -10.82 -7.98 -1.57
CA THR A 6 -9.64 -7.91 -2.43
C THR A 6 -9.86 -8.69 -3.71
N LYS A 7 -9.96 -7.99 -4.85
CA LYS A 7 -10.00 -8.58 -6.21
C LYS A 7 -8.63 -8.51 -6.85
N THR A 8 -8.34 -9.41 -7.79
CA THR A 8 -7.14 -9.31 -8.62
C THR A 8 -7.27 -8.14 -9.58
N LEU A 9 -6.25 -7.26 -9.60
CA LEU A 9 -6.16 -6.10 -10.48
C LEU A 9 -4.91 -6.25 -11.34
N GLU A 10 -5.00 -5.87 -12.61
CA GLU A 10 -3.89 -5.95 -13.53
C GLU A 10 -3.54 -4.59 -14.10
N THR A 11 -2.26 -4.38 -14.33
CA THR A 11 -1.68 -3.25 -15.05
C THR A 11 -0.77 -3.77 -16.17
N GLU A 12 -0.06 -2.87 -16.84
CA GLU A 12 0.92 -3.26 -17.87
C GLU A 12 1.99 -4.19 -17.30
N ARG A 13 2.58 -3.86 -16.14
CA ARG A 13 3.72 -4.57 -15.56
C ARG A 13 3.41 -5.41 -14.32
N LEU A 14 2.21 -5.24 -13.71
CA LEU A 14 1.91 -5.77 -12.38
C LEU A 14 0.64 -6.61 -12.38
N ILE A 15 0.63 -7.58 -11.45
CA ILE A 15 -0.57 -8.25 -10.96
C ILE A 15 -0.70 -7.93 -9.47
N LEU A 16 -1.78 -7.24 -9.10
CA LEU A 16 -2.13 -6.99 -7.70
C LEU A 16 -3.13 -8.07 -7.28
N ARG A 17 -2.72 -8.97 -6.41
CA ARG A 17 -3.51 -10.16 -6.04
C ARG A 17 -3.49 -10.42 -4.53
N LYS A 18 -4.32 -11.33 -4.08
CA LYS A 18 -4.27 -11.85 -2.72
C LYS A 18 -2.90 -12.53 -2.46
N PHE A 19 -2.42 -12.43 -1.23
CA PHE A 19 -1.24 -13.18 -0.79
C PHE A 19 -1.47 -14.69 -0.85
N ARG A 20 -0.39 -15.43 -1.11
CA ARG A 20 -0.28 -16.88 -1.02
C ARG A 20 0.87 -17.25 -0.09
N LEU A 21 0.82 -18.38 0.58
CA LEU A 21 1.92 -18.79 1.46
C LEU A 21 3.28 -18.90 0.74
N ASP A 22 3.26 -19.22 -0.54
CA ASP A 22 4.47 -19.30 -1.38
C ASP A 22 5.14 -17.94 -1.58
N ASP A 23 4.43 -16.82 -1.36
CA ASP A 23 5.01 -15.48 -1.44
C ASP A 23 6.00 -15.18 -0.29
N ALA A 24 6.03 -16.01 0.75
CA ALA A 24 6.82 -15.75 1.96
C ALA A 24 8.32 -15.60 1.67
N GLY A 25 8.86 -16.43 0.77
CA GLY A 25 10.26 -16.36 0.36
C GLY A 25 10.59 -15.05 -0.36
N ASP A 26 9.72 -14.62 -1.27
CA ASP A 26 9.87 -13.38 -2.01
C ASP A 26 9.69 -12.16 -1.07
N MET A 27 8.64 -12.17 -0.25
CA MET A 27 8.41 -11.13 0.74
C MET A 27 9.61 -10.93 1.64
N PHE A 28 10.15 -12.01 2.19
CA PHE A 28 11.32 -11.96 3.07
C PHE A 28 12.53 -11.36 2.35
N ARG A 29 12.86 -11.86 1.15
CA ARG A 29 14.04 -11.43 0.39
C ARG A 29 13.91 -10.01 -0.14
N ASN A 30 12.75 -9.64 -0.68
CA ASN A 30 12.61 -8.43 -1.48
C ASN A 30 12.35 -7.18 -0.62
N TRP A 31 11.64 -7.32 0.51
CA TRP A 31 11.34 -6.12 1.32
C TRP A 31 11.24 -6.34 2.83
N ALA A 32 10.74 -7.49 3.32
CA ALA A 32 10.35 -7.62 4.72
C ALA A 32 11.55 -7.71 5.68
N SER A 33 12.70 -8.23 5.24
CA SER A 33 13.94 -8.30 6.03
C SER A 33 14.87 -7.10 5.81
N ASN A 34 14.53 -6.18 4.89
CA ASN A 34 15.40 -5.07 4.52
C ASN A 34 15.17 -3.86 5.44
N PRO A 35 16.15 -3.43 6.27
CA PRO A 35 15.99 -2.29 7.16
C PRO A 35 15.85 -0.96 6.41
N ASN A 36 16.33 -0.83 5.17
CA ASN A 36 16.10 0.38 4.36
C ASN A 36 14.63 0.51 3.97
N VAL A 37 13.96 -0.60 3.65
CA VAL A 37 12.54 -0.62 3.31
C VAL A 37 11.69 -0.36 4.54
N THR A 38 12.03 -1.01 5.67
CA THR A 38 11.22 -0.91 6.90
C THR A 38 11.47 0.36 7.70
N LYS A 39 12.48 1.14 7.34
CA LYS A 39 12.92 2.35 8.06
C LYS A 39 11.76 3.27 8.47
N PHE A 40 10.82 3.50 7.56
CA PHE A 40 9.67 4.39 7.77
C PHE A 40 8.34 3.62 7.94
N LEU A 41 8.41 2.31 8.26
CA LEU A 41 7.25 1.49 8.56
C LEU A 41 7.09 1.32 10.08
N ILE A 42 5.90 0.90 10.48
CA ILE A 42 5.54 0.70 11.90
C ILE A 42 5.93 -0.68 12.44
N TRP A 43 6.49 -1.55 11.61
CA TRP A 43 6.93 -2.90 11.97
C TRP A 43 8.42 -3.09 11.69
N GLN A 44 9.10 -3.85 12.56
CA GLN A 44 10.53 -4.13 12.48
C GLN A 44 10.85 -5.09 11.33
N PRO A 45 12.09 -5.03 10.76
CA PRO A 45 12.50 -6.04 9.77
C PRO A 45 12.32 -7.44 10.33
N TYR A 46 11.75 -8.33 9.54
CA TYR A 46 11.66 -9.74 9.89
C TYR A 46 13.04 -10.39 9.87
N THR A 47 13.31 -11.27 10.85
CA THR A 47 14.59 -11.98 11.00
C THR A 47 14.52 -13.41 10.48
N ASN A 48 13.32 -13.94 10.27
CA ASN A 48 13.12 -15.28 9.71
C ASN A 48 11.89 -15.33 8.82
N VAL A 49 11.84 -16.33 7.94
CA VAL A 49 10.74 -16.49 6.97
C VAL A 49 9.45 -17.04 7.60
N ASP A 50 9.53 -17.69 8.74
CA ASP A 50 8.34 -18.29 9.36
C ASP A 50 7.45 -17.22 9.99
N ASP A 51 8.02 -16.12 10.50
CA ASP A 51 7.24 -14.95 10.93
C ASP A 51 6.52 -14.28 9.74
N VAL A 52 7.16 -14.27 8.56
CA VAL A 52 6.53 -13.78 7.33
C VAL A 52 5.37 -14.68 6.91
N LYS A 53 5.53 -16.02 7.01
CA LYS A 53 4.43 -16.96 6.74
C LYS A 53 3.25 -16.75 7.69
N ALA A 54 3.53 -16.51 8.99
CA ALA A 54 2.49 -16.22 9.97
C ALA A 54 1.71 -14.93 9.61
N TYR A 55 2.41 -13.87 9.20
CA TYR A 55 1.77 -12.66 8.68
C TYR A 55 0.92 -12.93 7.44
N ILE A 56 1.46 -13.65 6.44
CA ILE A 56 0.72 -13.98 5.22
C ILE A 56 -0.52 -14.82 5.55
N GLN A 57 -0.42 -15.79 6.48
CA GLN A 57 -1.57 -16.57 6.91
C GLN A 57 -2.65 -15.67 7.50
N SER A 58 -2.28 -14.69 8.34
CA SER A 58 -3.24 -13.74 8.88
C SER A 58 -3.94 -12.90 7.80
N CYS A 59 -3.23 -12.55 6.72
CA CYS A 59 -3.83 -11.90 5.56
C CYS A 59 -4.82 -12.81 4.84
N ILE A 60 -4.45 -14.09 4.64
CA ILE A 60 -5.30 -15.09 3.99
C ILE A 60 -6.60 -15.28 4.77
N ASP A 61 -6.53 -15.38 6.09
CA ASP A 61 -7.70 -15.52 6.97
C ASP A 61 -8.63 -14.30 6.93
N CYS A 62 -8.07 -13.12 6.65
CA CYS A 62 -8.85 -11.88 6.52
C CYS A 62 -9.57 -11.73 5.17
N TYR A 63 -9.18 -12.48 4.12
CA TYR A 63 -9.80 -12.33 2.78
C TYR A 63 -11.25 -12.81 2.68
N GLU A 64 -11.78 -13.47 3.70
CA GLU A 64 -13.21 -13.77 3.82
C GLU A 64 -14.05 -12.51 4.09
N LYS A 65 -13.43 -11.43 4.58
CA LYS A 65 -14.12 -10.19 4.87
C LYS A 65 -14.25 -9.34 3.62
N ALA A 66 -15.46 -8.87 3.34
CA ALA A 66 -15.74 -8.04 2.17
C ALA A 66 -15.11 -6.64 2.26
N ASP A 67 -14.78 -6.17 3.46
CA ASP A 67 -14.15 -4.88 3.75
C ASP A 67 -12.62 -4.95 3.90
N TYR A 68 -12.01 -6.09 3.60
CA TYR A 68 -10.56 -6.28 3.67
C TYR A 68 -9.92 -6.13 2.28
N TYR A 69 -8.98 -5.18 2.18
CA TYR A 69 -8.29 -4.84 0.94
C TYR A 69 -6.79 -4.84 1.15
N ASN A 70 -6.12 -5.90 0.72
CA ASN A 70 -4.67 -6.03 0.81
C ASN A 70 -4.13 -6.84 -0.38
N TRP A 71 -3.26 -6.24 -1.16
CA TRP A 71 -2.67 -6.84 -2.34
C TRP A 71 -1.16 -7.02 -2.19
N VAL A 72 -0.67 -8.19 -2.52
CA VAL A 72 0.72 -8.36 -2.91
C VAL A 72 0.89 -7.81 -4.32
N ILE A 73 2.00 -7.16 -4.59
CA ILE A 73 2.39 -6.66 -5.91
C ILE A 73 3.31 -7.70 -6.54
N GLU A 74 2.81 -8.40 -7.55
CA GLU A 74 3.60 -9.34 -8.36
C GLU A 74 4.09 -8.62 -9.62
N TYR A 75 5.38 -8.77 -9.93
CA TYR A 75 6.00 -8.17 -11.10
C TYR A 75 6.04 -9.18 -12.25
N LYS A 76 5.30 -8.91 -13.33
CA LYS A 76 5.09 -9.82 -14.47
C LYS A 76 6.37 -10.27 -15.17
N GLU A 77 7.44 -9.46 -15.11
CA GLU A 77 8.70 -9.78 -15.78
C GLU A 77 9.42 -10.99 -15.18
N ASN A 78 9.23 -11.26 -13.89
CA ASN A 78 9.93 -12.33 -13.18
C ASN A 78 9.05 -13.15 -12.23
N ASP A 79 7.72 -12.91 -12.26
CA ASP A 79 6.71 -13.59 -11.44
C ASP A 79 6.96 -13.51 -9.93
N GLN A 80 7.74 -12.51 -9.47
CA GLN A 80 8.07 -12.34 -8.05
C GLN A 80 7.12 -11.39 -7.34
N ALA A 81 6.81 -11.71 -6.09
CA ALA A 81 6.23 -10.74 -5.17
C ALA A 81 7.30 -9.70 -4.78
N ILE A 82 7.00 -8.41 -5.00
CA ILE A 82 7.99 -7.32 -4.86
C ILE A 82 7.60 -6.25 -3.85
N GLY A 83 6.39 -6.32 -3.30
CA GLY A 83 5.86 -5.36 -2.34
C GLY A 83 4.41 -5.62 -2.02
N ASN A 84 3.79 -4.74 -1.26
CA ASN A 84 2.35 -4.77 -1.02
C ASN A 84 1.74 -3.37 -0.96
N ILE A 85 0.43 -3.30 -1.19
CA ILE A 85 -0.41 -2.12 -1.05
C ILE A 85 -1.74 -2.53 -0.40
N SER A 86 -2.22 -1.75 0.56
CA SER A 86 -3.43 -2.09 1.32
C SER A 86 -4.21 -0.86 1.77
N VAL A 87 -5.49 -1.08 2.03
CA VAL A 87 -6.30 -0.16 2.84
C VAL A 87 -5.98 -0.44 4.31
N VAL A 88 -5.40 0.53 4.99
CA VAL A 88 -4.99 0.42 6.40
C VAL A 88 -6.05 0.95 7.36
N GLU A 89 -6.96 1.79 6.86
CA GLU A 89 -8.08 2.32 7.63
C GLU A 89 -9.29 2.57 6.71
N LEU A 90 -10.48 2.25 7.21
CA LEU A 90 -11.77 2.53 6.58
C LEU A 90 -12.58 3.49 7.46
N LYS A 91 -13.05 4.60 6.90
CA LYS A 91 -13.87 5.62 7.57
C LYS A 91 -15.24 5.67 6.89
N GLU A 92 -16.15 4.77 7.30
CA GLU A 92 -17.46 4.56 6.65
C GLU A 92 -18.32 5.84 6.55
N HIS A 93 -18.38 6.65 7.61
CA HIS A 93 -19.21 7.85 7.64
C HIS A 93 -18.80 8.91 6.61
N THR A 94 -17.53 8.95 6.24
CA THR A 94 -17.00 9.91 5.25
C THR A 94 -16.72 9.26 3.90
N LEU A 95 -16.98 7.93 3.78
CA LEU A 95 -16.61 7.11 2.63
C LEU A 95 -15.13 7.30 2.25
N CYS A 96 -14.26 7.28 3.27
CA CYS A 96 -12.84 7.53 3.11
C CYS A 96 -12.02 6.28 3.40
N THR A 97 -10.94 6.08 2.64
CA THR A 97 -9.95 5.02 2.86
C THR A 97 -8.56 5.62 3.03
N VAL A 98 -7.75 5.02 3.89
CA VAL A 98 -6.32 5.36 4.03
C VAL A 98 -5.50 4.23 3.42
N ILE A 99 -4.58 4.57 2.52
CA ILE A 99 -3.73 3.61 1.79
C ILE A 99 -2.31 3.63 2.32
N GLY A 100 -1.80 2.42 2.62
CA GLY A 100 -0.40 2.17 2.92
C GLY A 100 0.23 1.26 1.86
N TYR A 101 1.52 1.46 1.59
CA TYR A 101 2.28 0.63 0.65
C TYR A 101 3.75 0.53 1.03
N CYS A 102 4.37 -0.56 0.61
CA CYS A 102 5.82 -0.69 0.59
C CYS A 102 6.26 -1.52 -0.62
N ILE A 103 7.50 -1.33 -1.05
CA ILE A 103 8.09 -2.04 -2.18
C ILE A 103 9.56 -2.29 -1.94
N GLY A 104 10.05 -3.41 -2.43
CA GLY A 104 11.44 -3.79 -2.35
C GLY A 104 12.40 -2.73 -2.93
N GLU A 105 13.55 -2.54 -2.28
CA GLU A 105 14.55 -1.52 -2.63
C GLU A 105 15.01 -1.61 -4.09
N GLY A 106 15.17 -2.84 -4.62
CA GLY A 106 15.55 -3.09 -6.02
C GLY A 106 14.55 -2.59 -7.07
N TYR A 107 13.34 -2.22 -6.63
CA TYR A 107 12.25 -1.73 -7.49
C TYR A 107 11.95 -0.24 -7.32
N TRP A 108 12.73 0.47 -6.48
CA TRP A 108 12.56 1.92 -6.30
C TRP A 108 12.88 2.70 -7.58
N HIS A 109 12.31 3.89 -7.68
CA HIS A 109 12.49 4.84 -8.79
C HIS A 109 12.08 4.34 -10.19
N LYS A 110 11.41 3.17 -10.29
CA LYS A 110 10.94 2.59 -11.55
C LYS A 110 9.47 2.90 -11.87
N GLY A 111 8.80 3.70 -11.03
CA GLY A 111 7.38 4.06 -11.19
C GLY A 111 6.40 2.94 -10.82
N ILE A 112 6.87 1.80 -10.34
CA ILE A 112 6.06 0.61 -10.03
C ILE A 112 5.02 0.92 -8.94
N THR A 113 5.44 1.55 -7.84
CA THR A 113 4.51 1.91 -6.75
C THR A 113 3.40 2.84 -7.22
N SER A 114 3.73 3.82 -8.07
CA SER A 114 2.72 4.73 -8.62
C SER A 114 1.75 4.01 -9.55
N GLU A 115 2.21 3.02 -10.33
CA GLU A 115 1.37 2.20 -11.20
C GLU A 115 0.39 1.34 -10.38
N ALA A 116 0.90 0.66 -9.33
CA ALA A 116 0.07 -0.10 -8.42
C ALA A 116 -0.97 0.77 -7.69
N PHE A 117 -0.53 1.92 -7.17
CA PHE A 117 -1.40 2.81 -6.41
C PHE A 117 -2.48 3.43 -7.30
N SER A 118 -2.14 3.86 -8.53
CA SER A 118 -3.15 4.37 -9.48
C SER A 118 -4.24 3.34 -9.77
N LYS A 119 -3.86 2.05 -9.90
CA LYS A 119 -4.84 0.97 -10.14
C LYS A 119 -5.73 0.70 -8.92
N VAL A 120 -5.18 0.81 -7.72
CA VAL A 120 -5.97 0.70 -6.48
C VAL A 120 -6.92 1.89 -6.32
N ILE A 121 -6.50 3.11 -6.66
CA ILE A 121 -7.35 4.32 -6.66
C ILE A 121 -8.55 4.12 -7.59
N GLU A 122 -8.32 3.68 -8.83
CA GLU A 122 -9.37 3.37 -9.81
C GLU A 122 -10.38 2.38 -9.22
N PHE A 123 -9.91 1.23 -8.71
CA PHE A 123 -10.76 0.21 -8.09
C PHE A 123 -11.60 0.75 -6.92
N LEU A 124 -10.98 1.51 -6.04
CA LEU A 124 -11.68 2.04 -4.87
C LEU A 124 -12.75 3.06 -5.25
N PHE A 125 -12.50 3.93 -6.24
CA PHE A 125 -13.49 4.87 -6.70
C PHE A 125 -14.61 4.23 -7.52
N GLU A 126 -14.28 3.30 -8.41
CA GLU A 126 -15.25 2.77 -9.38
C GLU A 126 -16.08 1.62 -8.80
N GLU A 127 -15.44 0.68 -8.09
CA GLU A 127 -16.12 -0.52 -7.61
C GLU A 127 -16.57 -0.40 -6.15
N VAL A 128 -15.72 0.12 -5.25
CA VAL A 128 -16.07 0.27 -3.83
C VAL A 128 -16.91 1.52 -3.58
N GLY A 129 -16.74 2.54 -4.40
CA GLY A 129 -17.54 3.75 -4.33
C GLY A 129 -17.12 4.69 -3.19
N VAL A 130 -15.82 4.73 -2.87
CA VAL A 130 -15.30 5.69 -1.89
C VAL A 130 -15.45 7.14 -2.40
N ASN A 131 -15.50 8.08 -1.48
CA ASN A 131 -15.53 9.52 -1.79
C ASN A 131 -14.14 10.14 -1.73
N ARG A 132 -13.26 9.59 -0.88
CA ARG A 132 -11.94 10.14 -0.58
C ARG A 132 -10.93 9.02 -0.34
N ILE A 133 -9.71 9.22 -0.84
CA ILE A 133 -8.57 8.35 -0.57
C ILE A 133 -7.47 9.20 0.04
N GLU A 134 -6.96 8.77 1.19
CA GLU A 134 -5.87 9.40 1.93
C GLU A 134 -4.62 8.52 1.92
N SER A 135 -3.48 9.15 2.05
CA SER A 135 -2.22 8.49 2.39
C SER A 135 -1.30 9.48 3.11
N THR A 136 -0.46 8.97 4.00
CA THR A 136 0.47 9.78 4.78
C THR A 136 1.89 9.27 4.65
N HIS A 137 2.86 10.13 4.92
CA HIS A 137 4.26 9.71 5.00
C HIS A 137 5.04 10.58 6.01
N ASP A 138 6.07 10.01 6.62
CA ASP A 138 7.08 10.77 7.36
C ASP A 138 7.74 11.79 6.43
N VAL A 139 7.85 13.05 6.85
CA VAL A 139 8.47 14.13 6.06
C VAL A 139 9.91 13.80 5.63
N ASN A 140 10.59 12.92 6.36
CA ASN A 140 11.92 12.42 6.02
C ASN A 140 11.90 11.32 4.92
N ASN A 141 10.70 10.89 4.47
CA ASN A 141 10.51 9.99 3.33
C ASN A 141 9.86 10.68 2.13
N PRO A 142 10.51 11.67 1.51
CA PRO A 142 9.90 12.46 0.43
C PRO A 142 9.54 11.64 -0.82
N ASN A 143 10.14 10.46 -1.00
CA ASN A 143 9.83 9.59 -2.14
C ASN A 143 8.39 9.05 -2.05
N SER A 144 7.87 8.78 -0.83
CA SER A 144 6.48 8.38 -0.65
C SER A 144 5.52 9.50 -1.08
N GLY A 145 5.79 10.75 -0.68
CA GLY A 145 5.00 11.91 -1.13
C GLY A 145 5.03 12.11 -2.65
N ARG A 146 6.18 11.84 -3.32
CA ARG A 146 6.27 11.90 -4.80
C ARG A 146 5.39 10.84 -5.46
N VAL A 147 5.29 9.65 -4.88
CA VAL A 147 4.37 8.59 -5.36
C VAL A 147 2.92 9.08 -5.24
N MET A 148 2.53 9.61 -4.09
CA MET A 148 1.18 10.14 -3.85
C MET A 148 0.82 11.25 -4.85
N ALA A 149 1.70 12.24 -5.01
CA ALA A 149 1.49 13.34 -5.96
C ALA A 149 1.39 12.84 -7.41
N LYS A 150 2.20 11.85 -7.80
CA LYS A 150 2.15 11.24 -9.14
C LYS A 150 0.82 10.51 -9.41
N CYS A 151 0.19 9.98 -8.35
CA CYS A 151 -1.14 9.34 -8.43
C CYS A 151 -2.30 10.33 -8.34
N GLY A 152 -2.02 11.65 -8.34
CA GLY A 152 -3.04 12.69 -8.31
C GLY A 152 -3.49 13.13 -6.91
N LEU A 153 -2.87 12.60 -5.84
CA LEU A 153 -3.18 13.06 -4.50
C LEU A 153 -2.58 14.47 -4.29
N LYS A 154 -3.34 15.33 -3.64
CA LYS A 154 -2.96 16.69 -3.27
C LYS A 154 -2.44 16.72 -1.84
N TYR A 155 -1.37 17.47 -1.62
CA TYR A 155 -0.86 17.75 -0.29
C TYR A 155 -1.84 18.64 0.48
N GLU A 156 -2.20 18.26 1.69
CA GLU A 156 -3.15 19.00 2.55
C GLU A 156 -2.47 19.67 3.74
N GLY A 157 -1.32 19.20 4.14
CA GLY A 157 -0.58 19.76 5.26
C GLY A 157 0.30 18.76 5.97
N THR A 158 1.11 19.25 6.88
CA THR A 158 1.94 18.43 7.77
C THR A 158 1.48 18.60 9.21
N LEU A 159 1.15 17.49 9.85
CA LEU A 159 0.84 17.44 11.27
C LEU A 159 2.11 17.10 12.05
N ARG A 160 2.48 17.97 13.01
CA ARG A 160 3.69 17.79 13.81
C ARG A 160 3.51 16.68 14.83
N GLN A 161 4.48 15.75 14.88
CA GLN A 161 4.55 14.66 15.88
C GLN A 161 3.23 13.85 15.97
N SER A 162 2.59 13.63 14.81
CA SER A 162 1.27 12.99 14.74
C SER A 162 1.30 11.53 14.32
N ASP A 163 2.48 11.01 14.02
CA ASP A 163 2.68 9.62 13.62
C ASP A 163 3.98 9.06 14.20
N TRP A 164 4.23 7.77 14.00
CA TRP A 164 5.44 7.10 14.45
C TRP A 164 5.85 5.98 13.48
N ASN A 165 7.12 5.66 13.46
CA ASN A 165 7.69 4.58 12.69
C ASN A 165 8.98 4.06 13.36
N ASN A 166 9.75 3.23 12.67
CA ASN A 166 11.00 2.67 13.22
C ASN A 166 12.10 3.70 13.54
N GLN A 167 11.89 4.98 13.18
CA GLN A 167 12.76 6.09 13.55
C GLN A 167 12.22 6.87 14.78
N GLY A 168 11.06 6.48 15.32
CA GLY A 168 10.40 7.13 16.45
C GLY A 168 9.21 8.00 16.02
N ILE A 169 8.84 8.96 16.89
CA ILE A 169 7.76 9.91 16.61
C ILE A 169 8.18 10.85 15.48
N CYS A 170 7.29 11.07 14.51
CA CYS A 170 7.57 11.87 13.33
C CYS A 170 6.43 12.83 12.96
N ASP A 171 6.79 13.82 12.16
CA ASP A 171 5.81 14.65 11.48
C ASP A 171 5.23 13.90 10.28
N ALA A 172 3.90 13.92 10.13
CA ALA A 172 3.21 13.25 9.03
C ALA A 172 2.70 14.25 8.00
N ALA A 173 3.16 14.10 6.75
CA ALA A 173 2.63 14.82 5.60
C ALA A 173 1.40 14.08 5.07
N HIS A 174 0.27 14.78 4.98
CA HIS A 174 -1.03 14.25 4.58
C HIS A 174 -1.34 14.60 3.12
N TYR A 175 -1.78 13.60 2.38
CA TYR A 175 -2.20 13.71 0.99
C TYR A 175 -3.55 13.06 0.79
N SER A 176 -4.36 13.60 -0.13
CA SER A 176 -5.64 13.01 -0.49
C SER A 176 -6.02 13.26 -1.95
N ILE A 177 -6.95 12.44 -2.44
CA ILE A 177 -7.68 12.66 -3.68
C ILE A 177 -9.17 12.43 -3.45
N LEU A 178 -10.01 13.30 -4.02
CA LEU A 178 -11.46 13.22 -3.96
C LEU A 178 -12.02 12.58 -5.24
N ARG A 179 -13.16 11.89 -5.12
CA ARG A 179 -13.79 11.21 -6.25
C ARG A 179 -13.99 12.10 -7.47
N HIS A 180 -14.42 13.36 -7.27
CA HIS A 180 -14.65 14.29 -8.38
C HIS A 180 -13.36 14.81 -9.05
N GLU A 181 -12.20 14.59 -8.44
CA GLU A 181 -10.89 14.93 -8.98
C GLU A 181 -10.29 13.78 -9.81
N PHE A 182 -10.83 12.57 -9.62
CA PHE A 182 -10.39 11.38 -10.37
C PHE A 182 -10.97 11.41 -11.78
N THR A 183 -10.12 11.52 -12.78
CA THR A 183 -10.53 11.67 -14.18
C THR A 183 -10.57 10.36 -14.97
N GLY A 184 -10.21 9.24 -14.34
CA GLY A 184 -10.08 7.93 -15.01
C GLY A 184 -9.10 8.01 -16.19
N LYS A 185 -7.93 7.38 -16.10
CA LYS A 185 -7.03 7.27 -17.26
C LYS A 185 -7.00 5.85 -17.73
#